data_69d3665712e5b7ddeb9fa223c4371f94
#
_entry.id   69d3665712e5b7ddeb9fa223c4371f94
#
_cell.length_a   1.000
_cell.length_b   1.000
_cell.length_c   1.000
_cell.angle_alpha   90.00
_cell.angle_beta   90.00
_cell.angle_gamma   90.00
#
_symmetry.space_group_name_H-M   'P 1'
#
loop_
_entity.id
_entity.type
_entity.pdbx_description
1 polymer ?
#
loop_
_entity_poly.entity_id
_entity_poly.type
_entity_poly.pdbx_seq_one_letter_code
_entity_poly.pdbx_strand_id
1 'polypeptide(L)'
;MQRWWSVALCTLLVLVVVPAQAQEMPPLIETLSLVLPAVDAPPGDTPPGSWSGVLFYSDWETMLNVRGVSARPADFDELDTMPDEVSDLYSAATLFSLANTPALAELVVLDAGVTGFDLRSLGQIVVTGDPPDDALLIRGNFNLEAFIEARTAAGFVVERETRTSAWGGFGAAVLCSAEGCDQGRMIDPANRRVGDPLYGNLGQRSPIYAREDLVFATRDEIHFNRGVGVIEGERESLMDDPLFRTAAEAISADLTVMQAMFTFPRVIGAVSDSIAMANIGAPNLDALLAEAEATFTPIPAYEILAFGSGVRGEQVITQIVLVYRNSADAQNAGNIVAERIATAVSLSGNRPWAELLEDRSMILTAPAVFTSETTGLSAAVIEFTAPLPTTIRLAEESQDRPAPSDEGYLLLVRGLNMRDLGFLAISF
;
A
#
# COMPACT_ATOMS: atom_id res chain seq x y z
N MET A 1 18.12 -65.71 -53.29
CA MET A 1 18.34 -65.50 -51.85
C MET A 1 18.55 -63.99 -51.62
N GLN A 2 17.48 -63.24 -51.29
CA GLN A 2 17.51 -61.80 -51.00
C GLN A 2 17.37 -61.63 -49.50
N ARG A 3 18.37 -61.04 -48.84
CA ARG A 3 18.35 -60.66 -47.42
C ARG A 3 17.79 -59.26 -47.29
N TRP A 4 16.65 -59.14 -46.61
CA TRP A 4 16.06 -57.90 -46.22
C TRP A 4 16.72 -57.44 -44.92
N TRP A 5 17.29 -56.22 -44.93
CA TRP A 5 17.75 -55.54 -43.73
C TRP A 5 16.64 -54.58 -43.28
N SER A 6 16.01 -54.90 -42.14
CA SER A 6 15.09 -53.99 -41.48
C SER A 6 15.90 -52.99 -40.61
N VAL A 7 15.89 -51.75 -41.03
CA VAL A 7 16.45 -50.64 -40.20
C VAL A 7 15.36 -50.23 -39.26
N ALA A 8 15.53 -50.55 -37.97
CA ALA A 8 14.69 -50.01 -36.90
C ALA A 8 15.15 -48.60 -36.58
N LEU A 9 14.34 -47.59 -36.96
CA LEU A 9 14.55 -46.19 -36.60
C LEU A 9 14.03 -45.98 -35.17
N CYS A 10 14.94 -46.03 -34.17
CA CYS A 10 14.64 -45.57 -32.80
C CYS A 10 14.56 -44.05 -32.78
N THR A 11 13.34 -43.53 -32.82
CA THR A 11 13.11 -42.09 -32.56
C THR A 11 13.26 -41.85 -31.07
N LEU A 12 14.39 -41.29 -30.66
CA LEU A 12 14.64 -40.84 -29.29
C LEU A 12 13.84 -39.54 -29.07
N LEU A 13 12.70 -39.65 -28.41
CA LEU A 13 11.95 -38.47 -27.93
C LEU A 13 12.74 -37.88 -26.77
N VAL A 14 13.53 -36.84 -27.03
CA VAL A 14 14.14 -36.01 -26.00
C VAL A 14 13.03 -35.12 -25.47
N LEU A 15 12.44 -35.53 -24.35
CA LEU A 15 11.61 -34.63 -23.53
C LEU A 15 12.53 -33.52 -22.99
N VAL A 16 12.52 -32.38 -23.66
CA VAL A 16 13.08 -31.15 -23.11
C VAL A 16 12.14 -30.74 -21.96
N VAL A 17 12.48 -31.13 -20.75
CA VAL A 17 11.87 -30.56 -19.55
C VAL A 17 12.38 -29.12 -19.49
N VAL A 18 11.59 -28.19 -20.05
CA VAL A 18 11.78 -26.74 -19.77
C VAL A 18 11.55 -26.59 -18.27
N PRO A 19 12.54 -26.19 -17.48
CA PRO A 19 12.28 -25.93 -16.09
C PRO A 19 11.17 -24.87 -16.06
N ALA A 20 10.06 -25.16 -15.38
CA ALA A 20 9.08 -24.12 -15.08
C ALA A 20 9.88 -22.99 -14.41
N GLN A 21 10.00 -21.87 -15.08
CA GLN A 21 10.55 -20.68 -14.45
C GLN A 21 9.68 -20.46 -13.23
N ALA A 22 10.29 -20.52 -12.05
CA ALA A 22 9.60 -20.12 -10.83
C ALA A 22 9.12 -18.68 -11.09
N GLN A 23 7.81 -18.51 -11.17
CA GLN A 23 7.22 -17.20 -11.38
C GLN A 23 7.62 -16.36 -10.16
N GLU A 24 8.40 -15.33 -10.38
CA GLU A 24 8.80 -14.44 -9.30
C GLU A 24 7.53 -13.91 -8.60
N MET A 25 7.53 -13.98 -7.28
CA MET A 25 6.42 -13.49 -6.48
C MET A 25 6.27 -11.98 -6.70
N PRO A 26 5.05 -11.48 -6.97
CA PRO A 26 4.84 -10.04 -7.11
C PRO A 26 5.35 -9.28 -5.88
N PRO A 27 6.05 -8.14 -6.06
CA PRO A 27 6.63 -7.37 -4.94
C PRO A 27 5.62 -7.00 -3.84
N LEU A 28 4.37 -6.72 -4.21
CA LEU A 28 3.29 -6.51 -3.25
C LEU A 28 3.11 -7.72 -2.34
N ILE A 29 2.92 -8.92 -2.88
CA ILE A 29 2.69 -10.15 -2.12
C ILE A 29 3.91 -10.50 -1.27
N GLU A 30 5.12 -10.38 -1.84
CA GLU A 30 6.37 -10.60 -1.11
C GLU A 30 6.50 -9.67 0.10
N THR A 31 6.21 -8.39 -0.07
CA THR A 31 6.30 -7.40 1.01
C THR A 31 5.22 -7.62 2.07
N LEU A 32 3.98 -7.91 1.67
CA LEU A 32 2.89 -8.20 2.60
C LEU A 32 3.07 -9.52 3.35
N SER A 33 3.92 -10.44 2.87
CA SER A 33 4.30 -11.64 3.61
C SER A 33 5.20 -11.37 4.83
N LEU A 34 5.68 -10.14 4.98
CA LEU A 34 6.44 -9.66 6.14
C LEU A 34 5.58 -8.86 7.14
N VAL A 35 4.29 -8.74 6.88
CA VAL A 35 3.35 -7.93 7.67
C VAL A 35 2.53 -8.84 8.58
N LEU A 36 2.27 -8.35 9.80
CA LEU A 36 1.39 -9.01 10.78
C LEU A 36 -0.03 -9.23 10.24
N PRO A 37 -0.72 -10.30 10.66
CA PRO A 37 -2.14 -10.49 10.39
C PRO A 37 -2.99 -9.33 10.90
N ALA A 38 -4.02 -9.01 10.11
CA ALA A 38 -5.02 -8.01 10.45
C ALA A 38 -6.21 -8.62 11.20
N VAL A 39 -6.96 -7.77 11.90
CA VAL A 39 -8.23 -8.15 12.52
C VAL A 39 -9.31 -7.12 12.22
N ASP A 40 -10.52 -7.59 11.95
CA ASP A 40 -11.68 -6.70 11.84
C ASP A 40 -12.22 -6.37 13.23
N ALA A 41 -11.60 -5.40 13.88
CA ALA A 41 -11.98 -4.93 15.21
C ALA A 41 -12.18 -3.41 15.21
N PRO A 42 -13.13 -2.87 15.98
CA PRO A 42 -13.25 -1.43 16.18
C PRO A 42 -11.97 -0.84 16.78
N PRO A 43 -11.73 0.46 16.57
CA PRO A 43 -10.63 1.15 17.24
C PRO A 43 -10.68 0.93 18.75
N GLY A 44 -9.57 0.51 19.36
CA GLY A 44 -9.45 0.21 20.79
C GLY A 44 -9.79 -1.23 21.20
N ASP A 45 -10.42 -2.02 20.34
CA ASP A 45 -10.72 -3.44 20.56
C ASP A 45 -9.72 -4.38 19.86
N THR A 46 -8.70 -3.81 19.21
CA THR A 46 -7.67 -4.57 18.49
C THR A 46 -6.88 -5.44 19.48
N PRO A 47 -6.80 -6.76 19.28
CA PRO A 47 -6.00 -7.62 20.14
C PRO A 47 -4.52 -7.20 20.10
N PRO A 48 -3.82 -7.27 21.26
CA PRO A 48 -2.40 -6.92 21.31
C PRO A 48 -1.57 -7.67 20.26
N GLY A 49 -0.75 -6.93 19.50
CA GLY A 49 0.11 -7.48 18.46
C GLY A 49 -0.61 -7.90 17.17
N SER A 50 -1.78 -7.32 16.92
CA SER A 50 -2.48 -7.32 15.63
C SER A 50 -2.77 -5.87 15.27
N TRP A 51 -3.13 -5.60 14.02
CA TRP A 51 -3.57 -4.28 13.59
C TRP A 51 -5.00 -4.34 13.05
N SER A 52 -5.68 -3.20 13.06
CA SER A 52 -7.00 -3.00 12.46
C SER A 52 -7.01 -1.69 11.68
N GLY A 53 -8.09 -1.41 10.96
CA GLY A 53 -8.19 -0.17 10.20
C GLY A 53 -7.65 -0.31 8.77
N VAL A 54 -6.62 0.44 8.42
CA VAL A 54 -6.12 0.55 7.05
C VAL A 54 -4.67 0.12 6.96
N LEU A 55 -4.33 -0.59 5.87
CA LEU A 55 -2.95 -0.82 5.43
C LEU A 55 -2.70 -0.03 4.15
N PHE A 56 -1.58 0.66 4.09
CA PHE A 56 -1.05 1.30 2.90
C PHE A 56 0.25 0.62 2.46
N TYR A 57 0.37 0.36 1.17
CA TYR A 57 1.57 -0.11 0.50
C TYR A 57 1.96 0.87 -0.60
N SER A 58 3.24 1.19 -0.70
CA SER A 58 3.81 1.97 -1.80
C SER A 58 5.12 1.35 -2.26
N ASP A 59 5.25 1.09 -3.56
CA ASP A 59 6.50 0.71 -4.21
C ASP A 59 7.14 1.96 -4.80
N TRP A 60 8.02 2.56 -4.00
CA TRP A 60 8.75 3.77 -4.33
C TRP A 60 9.63 3.62 -5.55
N GLU A 61 10.34 2.49 -5.65
CA GLU A 61 11.23 2.22 -6.77
C GLU A 61 10.45 2.09 -8.08
N THR A 62 9.35 1.34 -8.07
CA THR A 62 8.46 1.22 -9.22
C THR A 62 7.87 2.56 -9.62
N MET A 63 7.42 3.37 -8.66
CA MET A 63 6.85 4.69 -8.93
C MET A 63 7.84 5.62 -9.63
N LEU A 64 9.10 5.66 -9.19
CA LEU A 64 10.14 6.45 -9.82
C LEU A 64 10.48 5.93 -11.21
N ASN A 65 10.62 4.61 -11.37
CA ASN A 65 10.95 3.99 -12.65
C ASN A 65 9.86 4.24 -13.71
N VAL A 66 8.59 4.11 -13.35
CA VAL A 66 7.44 4.38 -14.24
C VAL A 66 7.44 5.83 -14.73
N ARG A 67 7.89 6.75 -13.90
CA ARG A 67 8.00 8.18 -14.24
C ARG A 67 9.32 8.54 -14.95
N GLY A 68 10.17 7.56 -15.21
CA GLY A 68 11.45 7.79 -15.87
C GLY A 68 12.50 8.51 -15.00
N VAL A 69 12.30 8.54 -13.68
CA VAL A 69 13.24 9.14 -12.72
C VAL A 69 14.36 8.15 -12.42
N SER A 70 15.48 8.27 -13.12
CA SER A 70 16.67 7.43 -12.91
C SER A 70 17.62 7.96 -11.83
N ALA A 71 17.64 9.28 -11.63
CA ALA A 71 18.44 9.89 -10.58
C ALA A 71 17.85 9.58 -9.20
N ARG A 72 18.72 9.29 -8.25
CA ARG A 72 18.36 8.98 -6.87
C ARG A 72 19.17 9.89 -5.95
N PRO A 73 18.65 11.08 -5.59
CA PRO A 73 19.32 11.95 -4.62
C PRO A 73 19.39 11.28 -3.25
N ALA A 74 20.43 11.56 -2.50
CA ALA A 74 20.55 11.07 -1.13
C ALA A 74 19.55 11.75 -0.18
N ASP A 75 19.34 13.05 -0.42
CA ASP A 75 18.49 13.93 0.37
C ASP A 75 17.90 15.06 -0.51
N PHE A 76 17.15 15.95 0.12
CA PHE A 76 16.54 17.08 -0.57
C PHE A 76 17.54 18.17 -0.97
N ASP A 77 18.64 18.34 -0.22
CA ASP A 77 19.68 19.31 -0.58
C ASP A 77 20.38 18.90 -1.87
N GLU A 78 20.60 17.60 -2.08
CA GLU A 78 21.12 17.07 -3.35
C GLU A 78 20.08 17.23 -4.47
N LEU A 79 18.80 16.98 -4.19
CA LEU A 79 17.71 17.15 -5.14
C LEU A 79 17.63 18.59 -5.67
N ASP A 80 17.78 19.58 -4.79
CA ASP A 80 17.76 21.01 -5.15
C ASP A 80 18.93 21.41 -6.07
N THR A 81 19.97 20.60 -6.15
CA THR A 81 21.11 20.83 -7.07
C THR A 81 20.93 20.15 -8.43
N MET A 82 19.90 19.32 -8.60
CA MET A 82 19.62 18.62 -9.86
C MET A 82 18.98 19.56 -10.90
N PRO A 83 19.01 19.19 -12.19
CA PRO A 83 18.25 19.91 -13.21
C PRO A 83 16.76 19.99 -12.84
N ASP A 84 16.12 21.14 -13.08
CA ASP A 84 14.73 21.41 -12.72
C ASP A 84 13.77 20.29 -13.16
N GLU A 85 13.96 19.74 -14.39
CA GLU A 85 13.16 18.65 -14.92
C GLU A 85 13.25 17.36 -14.07
N VAL A 86 14.39 17.06 -13.49
CA VAL A 86 14.60 15.90 -12.60
C VAL A 86 14.03 16.17 -11.24
N SER A 87 14.28 17.37 -10.70
CA SER A 87 13.72 17.82 -9.43
C SER A 87 12.19 17.79 -9.44
N ASP A 88 11.59 18.27 -10.53
CA ASP A 88 10.15 18.28 -10.73
C ASP A 88 9.57 16.86 -10.79
N LEU A 89 10.17 15.96 -11.58
CA LEU A 89 9.76 14.56 -11.68
C LEU A 89 9.87 13.83 -10.35
N TYR A 90 10.96 14.07 -9.64
CA TYR A 90 11.20 13.45 -8.34
C TYR A 90 10.21 13.97 -7.31
N SER A 91 10.00 15.28 -7.23
CA SER A 91 9.04 15.91 -6.33
C SER A 91 7.63 15.42 -6.58
N ALA A 92 7.22 15.28 -7.84
CA ALA A 92 5.91 14.72 -8.18
C ALA A 92 5.79 13.25 -7.75
N ALA A 93 6.81 12.42 -7.98
CA ALA A 93 6.81 11.03 -7.55
C ALA A 93 6.74 10.91 -6.02
N THR A 94 7.52 11.75 -5.30
CA THR A 94 7.57 11.73 -3.83
C THR A 94 6.28 12.20 -3.19
N LEU A 95 5.68 13.30 -3.67
CA LEU A 95 4.44 13.85 -3.12
C LEU A 95 3.30 12.82 -3.12
N PHE A 96 3.24 11.94 -4.12
CA PHE A 96 2.17 10.95 -4.23
C PHE A 96 2.40 9.70 -3.38
N SER A 97 3.63 9.24 -3.24
CA SER A 97 3.95 8.13 -2.34
C SER A 97 3.78 8.51 -0.87
N LEU A 98 4.08 9.75 -0.53
CA LEU A 98 4.09 10.25 0.85
C LEU A 98 2.72 10.76 1.31
N ALA A 99 1.89 11.29 0.40
CA ALA A 99 0.59 11.88 0.73
C ALA A 99 -0.41 10.88 1.36
N ASN A 100 -0.20 9.59 1.13
CA ASN A 100 -1.08 8.54 1.63
C ASN A 100 -0.69 7.98 3.00
N THR A 101 0.42 8.46 3.57
CA THR A 101 0.90 7.99 4.86
C THR A 101 1.31 9.17 5.72
N PRO A 102 0.51 9.55 6.74
CA PRO A 102 0.84 10.70 7.59
C PRO A 102 2.23 10.64 8.21
N ALA A 103 2.71 9.42 8.54
CA ALA A 103 4.06 9.21 9.04
C ALA A 103 5.16 9.45 7.98
N LEU A 104 4.82 9.32 6.69
CA LEU A 104 5.76 9.45 5.59
C LEU A 104 5.75 10.84 4.97
N ALA A 105 4.70 11.65 5.15
CA ALA A 105 4.74 13.07 4.78
C ALA A 105 5.89 13.81 5.49
N GLU A 106 6.42 13.23 6.55
CA GLU A 106 7.55 13.74 7.33
C GLU A 106 8.90 13.18 6.85
N LEU A 107 8.93 12.13 6.00
CA LEU A 107 10.15 11.65 5.32
C LEU A 107 10.79 12.69 4.39
N VAL A 108 10.03 13.73 4.04
CA VAL A 108 10.46 14.83 3.18
C VAL A 108 11.65 15.62 3.73
N VAL A 109 12.06 15.39 4.99
CA VAL A 109 13.17 16.10 5.65
C VAL A 109 14.24 15.12 6.16
N LEU A 110 14.46 14.00 5.46
CA LEU A 110 15.46 13.01 5.87
C LEU A 110 16.89 13.57 5.73
N ASP A 111 17.51 13.83 6.86
CA ASP A 111 18.96 13.91 6.94
C ASP A 111 19.51 12.50 7.17
N ALA A 112 20.21 11.96 6.18
CA ALA A 112 20.83 10.63 6.25
C ALA A 112 21.79 10.48 7.43
N GLY A 113 22.43 11.58 7.86
CA GLY A 113 23.26 11.61 9.06
C GLY A 113 22.49 11.39 10.36
N VAL A 114 21.22 11.74 10.38
CA VAL A 114 20.33 11.59 11.56
C VAL A 114 19.60 10.26 11.56
N THR A 115 19.12 9.83 10.40
CA THR A 115 18.28 8.63 10.26
C THR A 115 19.06 7.35 10.00
N GLY A 116 20.24 7.46 9.39
CA GLY A 116 21.09 6.33 9.00
C GLY A 116 20.70 5.70 7.68
N PHE A 117 19.70 6.24 6.98
CA PHE A 117 19.37 5.84 5.61
C PHE A 117 18.96 7.04 4.76
N ASP A 118 19.16 6.94 3.46
CA ASP A 118 18.89 8.01 2.48
C ASP A 118 17.75 7.61 1.53
N LEU A 119 17.29 8.58 0.72
CA LEU A 119 16.22 8.38 -0.25
C LEU A 119 16.55 7.33 -1.32
N ARG A 120 17.84 7.10 -1.61
CA ARG A 120 18.30 6.09 -2.58
C ARG A 120 18.12 4.68 -2.08
N SER A 121 18.08 4.50 -0.77
CA SER A 121 17.92 3.20 -0.14
C SER A 121 16.47 2.72 -0.05
N LEU A 122 15.49 3.59 -0.32
CA LEU A 122 14.06 3.25 -0.22
C LEU A 122 13.58 2.43 -1.42
N GLY A 123 12.92 1.31 -1.14
CA GLY A 123 12.25 0.46 -2.12
C GLY A 123 10.72 0.44 -1.90
N GLN A 124 10.25 -0.40 -0.99
CA GLN A 124 8.83 -0.49 -0.65
C GLN A 124 8.56 0.00 0.77
N ILE A 125 7.37 0.56 0.98
CA ILE A 125 6.94 1.08 2.26
C ILE A 125 5.56 0.55 2.58
N VAL A 126 5.38 0.02 3.79
CA VAL A 126 4.07 -0.40 4.32
C VAL A 126 3.81 0.30 5.63
N VAL A 127 2.62 0.84 5.77
CA VAL A 127 2.10 1.33 7.05
C VAL A 127 0.81 0.61 7.36
N THR A 128 0.69 0.10 8.58
CA THR A 128 -0.49 -0.64 9.03
C THR A 128 -1.09 -0.02 10.27
N GLY A 129 -2.41 -0.14 10.38
CA GLY A 129 -3.14 0.17 11.61
C GLY A 129 -3.38 1.66 11.82
N ASP A 130 -4.10 1.92 12.90
CA ASP A 130 -4.38 3.27 13.39
C ASP A 130 -3.52 3.57 14.63
N PRO A 131 -3.02 4.81 14.80
CA PRO A 131 -2.30 5.18 16.01
C PRO A 131 -3.14 4.92 17.27
N PRO A 132 -2.57 4.37 18.35
CA PRO A 132 -1.15 4.10 18.59
C PRO A 132 -0.66 2.70 18.18
N ASP A 133 -1.49 1.90 17.53
CA ASP A 133 -1.20 0.50 17.19
C ASP A 133 -0.72 0.35 15.72
N ASP A 134 -0.16 1.43 15.19
CA ASP A 134 0.44 1.48 13.86
C ASP A 134 1.85 0.87 13.82
N ALA A 135 2.23 0.37 12.65
CA ALA A 135 3.56 -0.13 12.36
C ALA A 135 4.03 0.35 10.98
N LEU A 136 5.35 0.53 10.87
CA LEU A 136 6.04 0.93 9.65
C LEU A 136 7.05 -0.15 9.26
N LEU A 137 6.96 -0.63 8.01
CA LEU A 137 7.91 -1.51 7.39
C LEU A 137 8.46 -0.83 6.14
N ILE A 138 9.78 -0.72 6.06
CA ILE A 138 10.49 -0.16 4.90
C ILE A 138 11.39 -1.25 4.35
N ARG A 139 11.25 -1.60 3.08
CA ARG A 139 12.19 -2.44 2.34
C ARG A 139 13.09 -1.58 1.47
N GLY A 140 14.32 -2.02 1.28
CA GLY A 140 15.27 -1.25 0.49
C GLY A 140 16.67 -1.87 0.50
N ASN A 141 17.68 -1.01 0.38
CA ASN A 141 19.08 -1.42 0.42
C ASN A 141 19.83 -0.52 1.41
N PHE A 142 19.90 -0.97 2.67
CA PHE A 142 20.40 -0.17 3.78
C PHE A 142 21.84 -0.53 4.13
N ASN A 143 22.64 0.50 4.43
CA ASN A 143 23.90 0.30 5.13
C ASN A 143 23.60 0.10 6.62
N LEU A 144 23.48 -1.16 7.06
CA LEU A 144 23.06 -1.49 8.41
C LEU A 144 24.03 -0.95 9.48
N GLU A 145 25.35 -0.91 9.19
CA GLU A 145 26.34 -0.36 10.12
C GLU A 145 26.14 1.13 10.33
N ALA A 146 26.00 1.90 9.25
CA ALA A 146 25.72 3.34 9.31
C ALA A 146 24.35 3.62 9.99
N PHE A 147 23.35 2.78 9.73
CA PHE A 147 22.04 2.89 10.38
C PHE A 147 22.15 2.70 11.91
N ILE A 148 22.85 1.65 12.37
CA ILE A 148 23.06 1.37 13.78
C ILE A 148 23.85 2.52 14.44
N GLU A 149 24.88 3.04 13.78
CA GLU A 149 25.69 4.16 14.29
C GLU A 149 24.82 5.41 14.47
N ALA A 150 24.05 5.81 13.47
CA ALA A 150 23.15 6.95 13.53
C ALA A 150 22.11 6.81 14.65
N ARG A 151 21.48 5.63 14.78
CA ARG A 151 20.50 5.37 15.84
C ARG A 151 21.12 5.34 17.22
N THR A 152 22.33 4.80 17.37
CA THR A 152 23.07 4.82 18.65
C THR A 152 23.44 6.25 19.05
N ALA A 153 23.93 7.07 18.11
CA ALA A 153 24.14 8.49 18.34
C ALA A 153 22.86 9.22 18.77
N ALA A 154 21.73 8.70 18.34
CA ALA A 154 20.39 9.18 18.66
C ALA A 154 19.87 8.68 20.03
N GLY A 155 20.64 7.92 20.79
CA GLY A 155 20.29 7.43 22.11
C GLY A 155 19.55 6.09 22.12
N PHE A 156 19.57 5.35 21.00
CA PHE A 156 19.17 3.95 21.00
C PHE A 156 20.31 3.07 21.49
N VAL A 157 19.97 1.90 22.04
CA VAL A 157 20.90 0.84 22.39
C VAL A 157 20.61 -0.41 21.56
N VAL A 158 21.65 -1.15 21.21
CA VAL A 158 21.51 -2.43 20.51
C VAL A 158 21.22 -3.52 21.55
N GLU A 159 19.97 -3.99 21.56
CA GLU A 159 19.54 -5.07 22.47
C GLU A 159 19.94 -6.46 21.97
N ARG A 160 19.87 -6.65 20.66
CA ARG A 160 20.20 -7.93 20.01
C ARG A 160 20.85 -7.66 18.66
N GLU A 161 21.90 -8.36 18.34
CA GLU A 161 22.45 -8.44 17.00
C GLU A 161 22.71 -9.89 16.60
N THR A 162 22.49 -10.20 15.32
CA THR A 162 22.90 -11.46 14.71
C THR A 162 23.96 -11.15 13.65
N ARG A 163 25.04 -11.94 13.61
CA ARG A 163 26.10 -11.81 12.63
C ARG A 163 26.00 -12.93 11.63
N THR A 164 25.93 -12.59 10.34
CA THR A 164 25.72 -13.57 9.26
C THR A 164 26.99 -14.12 8.65
N SER A 165 28.17 -13.53 8.94
CA SER A 165 29.41 -13.95 8.31
C SER A 165 30.53 -14.21 9.32
N ALA A 166 31.44 -15.13 8.94
CA ALA A 166 32.69 -15.34 9.65
C ALA A 166 33.60 -14.09 9.69
N TRP A 167 33.28 -13.07 8.92
CA TRP A 167 34.01 -11.80 8.81
C TRP A 167 33.33 -10.66 9.59
N GLY A 168 32.25 -10.92 10.32
CA GLY A 168 31.70 -9.99 11.30
C GLY A 168 30.70 -8.95 10.78
N GLY A 169 30.13 -9.13 9.58
CA GLY A 169 29.01 -8.29 9.12
C GLY A 169 27.74 -8.51 9.95
N PHE A 170 26.94 -7.45 10.16
CA PHE A 170 25.66 -7.54 10.82
C PHE A 170 24.64 -8.25 9.91
N GLY A 171 23.87 -9.21 10.45
CA GLY A 171 22.76 -9.82 9.74
C GLY A 171 21.43 -9.17 10.07
N ALA A 172 21.24 -8.84 11.35
CA ALA A 172 20.09 -8.11 11.86
C ALA A 172 20.43 -7.44 13.20
N ALA A 173 19.74 -6.36 13.52
CA ALA A 173 19.85 -5.67 14.80
C ALA A 173 18.46 -5.32 15.36
N VAL A 174 18.30 -5.43 16.67
CA VAL A 174 17.19 -4.88 17.44
C VAL A 174 17.69 -3.69 18.23
N LEU A 175 17.08 -2.52 18.03
CA LEU A 175 17.43 -1.28 18.71
C LEU A 175 16.23 -0.82 19.54
N CYS A 176 16.48 -0.46 20.79
CA CYS A 176 15.49 0.05 21.72
C CYS A 176 16.00 1.32 22.39
N SER A 177 15.14 2.00 23.15
CA SER A 177 15.60 3.08 24.03
C SER A 177 16.51 2.52 25.13
N ALA A 178 17.31 3.38 25.76
CA ALA A 178 18.14 2.97 26.90
C ALA A 178 17.32 2.50 28.10
N GLU A 179 16.04 2.90 28.18
CA GLU A 179 15.09 2.51 29.22
C GLU A 179 14.35 1.19 28.90
N GLY A 180 14.46 0.70 27.65
CA GLY A 180 13.85 -0.55 27.19
C GLY A 180 12.98 -0.39 25.96
N CYS A 181 12.55 -1.52 25.37
CA CYS A 181 11.72 -1.57 24.17
C CYS A 181 10.24 -1.19 24.45
N ASP A 182 9.79 -1.22 25.69
CA ASP A 182 8.43 -0.89 26.13
C ASP A 182 8.15 0.63 26.16
N GLN A 183 9.18 1.47 25.95
CA GLN A 183 9.09 2.93 26.00
C GLN A 183 8.65 3.57 24.68
N GLY A 184 8.38 2.79 23.65
CA GLY A 184 8.06 3.29 22.30
C GLY A 184 6.84 4.20 22.21
N ARG A 185 5.89 4.09 23.14
CA ARG A 185 4.69 4.94 23.21
C ARG A 185 4.91 6.29 23.92
N MET A 186 6.03 6.48 24.61
CA MET A 186 6.28 7.70 25.33
C MET A 186 6.69 8.84 24.42
N ILE A 187 5.92 9.94 24.47
CA ILE A 187 6.23 11.18 23.73
C ILE A 187 7.21 12.00 24.58
N ASP A 188 8.39 12.28 24.03
CA ASP A 188 9.39 13.14 24.67
C ASP A 188 9.73 14.34 23.75
N PRO A 189 9.10 15.50 23.97
CA PRO A 189 9.33 16.68 23.13
C PRO A 189 10.80 17.15 23.10
N ALA A 190 11.59 16.82 24.14
CA ALA A 190 13.01 17.20 24.21
C ALA A 190 13.88 16.36 23.26
N ASN A 191 13.40 15.19 22.86
CA ASN A 191 14.08 14.26 21.95
C ASN A 191 13.47 14.27 20.54
N ARG A 192 12.63 15.24 20.19
CA ARG A 192 12.04 15.35 18.85
C ARG A 192 13.12 15.48 17.78
N ARG A 193 12.95 14.73 16.71
CA ARG A 193 13.76 14.79 15.49
C ARG A 193 12.83 15.00 14.32
N VAL A 194 12.78 16.23 13.86
CA VAL A 194 12.00 16.58 12.68
C VAL A 194 12.55 15.82 11.49
N GLY A 195 11.66 15.16 10.74
CA GLY A 195 12.01 14.38 9.58
C GLY A 195 12.41 12.91 9.85
N ASP A 196 12.43 12.45 11.10
CA ASP A 196 12.67 11.05 11.41
C ASP A 196 11.35 10.22 11.28
N PRO A 197 11.23 9.35 10.25
CA PRO A 197 10.02 8.60 9.97
C PRO A 197 9.73 7.52 11.01
N LEU A 198 10.76 7.10 11.75
CA LEU A 198 10.64 6.07 12.76
C LEU A 198 10.16 6.66 14.10
N TYR A 199 9.07 7.45 14.04
CA TYR A 199 8.41 8.09 15.18
C TYR A 199 9.24 9.19 15.89
N GLY A 200 10.39 9.54 15.34
CA GLY A 200 11.26 10.56 15.92
C GLY A 200 10.64 11.96 16.00
N ASN A 201 9.69 12.29 15.12
CA ASN A 201 8.95 13.55 15.14
C ASN A 201 8.18 13.80 16.43
N LEU A 202 7.74 12.76 17.10
CA LEU A 202 7.10 12.80 18.41
C LEU A 202 8.10 12.69 19.55
N GLY A 203 9.40 12.52 19.24
CA GLY A 203 10.45 12.21 20.20
C GLY A 203 10.34 10.79 20.77
N GLN A 204 9.54 9.92 20.13
CA GLN A 204 9.41 8.54 20.54
C GLN A 204 10.65 7.74 20.13
N ARG A 205 11.04 6.81 20.97
CA ARG A 205 12.10 5.84 20.72
C ARG A 205 11.50 4.46 20.60
N SER A 206 10.66 4.32 19.57
CA SER A 206 10.02 3.05 19.25
C SER A 206 11.04 1.98 18.95
N PRO A 207 10.83 0.72 19.36
CA PRO A 207 11.74 -0.36 19.03
C PRO A 207 11.83 -0.54 17.52
N ILE A 208 13.06 -0.80 17.04
CA ILE A 208 13.39 -0.94 15.63
C ILE A 208 14.06 -2.29 15.40
N TYR A 209 13.59 -3.02 14.39
CA TYR A 209 14.28 -4.17 13.82
C TYR A 209 14.86 -3.75 12.47
N ALA A 210 16.14 -3.99 12.25
CA ALA A 210 16.82 -3.59 11.02
C ALA A 210 17.68 -4.73 10.45
N ARG A 211 17.63 -4.88 9.13
CA ARG A 211 18.51 -5.70 8.29
C ARG A 211 19.00 -4.84 7.11
N GLU A 212 19.90 -5.38 6.29
CA GLU A 212 20.36 -4.70 5.06
C GLU A 212 19.22 -4.45 4.05
N ASP A 213 18.17 -5.27 4.06
CA ASP A 213 17.04 -5.21 3.13
C ASP A 213 15.74 -4.68 3.75
N LEU A 214 15.72 -4.39 5.07
CA LEU A 214 14.48 -4.10 5.78
C LEU A 214 14.70 -3.33 7.06
N VAL A 215 13.80 -2.37 7.32
CA VAL A 215 13.62 -1.71 8.62
C VAL A 215 12.16 -1.83 9.03
N PHE A 216 11.92 -2.29 10.26
CA PHE A 216 10.60 -2.40 10.86
C PHE A 216 10.56 -1.67 12.19
N ALA A 217 9.52 -0.86 12.41
CA ALA A 217 9.31 -0.12 13.65
C ALA A 217 7.83 -0.04 14.01
N THR A 218 7.55 -0.03 15.31
CA THR A 218 6.21 0.21 15.86
C THR A 218 6.33 0.77 17.26
N ARG A 219 5.26 1.38 17.79
CA ARG A 219 5.26 1.99 19.13
C ARG A 219 5.00 0.99 20.27
N ASP A 220 4.48 -0.18 19.95
CA ASP A 220 4.07 -1.20 20.92
C ASP A 220 5.02 -2.39 20.92
N GLU A 221 5.53 -2.76 22.11
CA GLU A 221 6.48 -3.86 22.24
C GLU A 221 5.89 -5.23 21.85
N ILE A 222 4.61 -5.48 22.16
CA ILE A 222 3.96 -6.76 21.80
C ILE A 222 3.82 -6.85 20.29
N HIS A 223 3.41 -5.76 19.66
CA HIS A 223 3.29 -5.63 18.20
C HIS A 223 4.68 -5.80 17.56
N PHE A 224 5.71 -5.17 18.12
CA PHE A 224 7.09 -5.28 17.68
C PHE A 224 7.58 -6.73 17.70
N ASN A 225 7.48 -7.41 18.84
CA ASN A 225 7.96 -8.77 18.99
C ASN A 225 7.22 -9.77 18.08
N ARG A 226 5.94 -9.56 17.83
CA ARG A 226 5.17 -10.35 16.87
C ARG A 226 5.59 -10.07 15.43
N GLY A 227 5.79 -8.80 15.08
CA GLY A 227 6.23 -8.39 13.76
C GLY A 227 7.61 -8.95 13.40
N VAL A 228 8.55 -8.88 14.33
CA VAL A 228 9.85 -9.54 14.18
C VAL A 228 9.70 -11.05 13.95
N GLY A 229 8.81 -11.71 14.69
CA GLY A 229 8.55 -13.14 14.49
C GLY A 229 7.96 -13.47 13.10
N VAL A 230 7.15 -12.57 12.50
CA VAL A 230 6.70 -12.73 11.10
C VAL A 230 7.88 -12.56 10.13
N ILE A 231 8.68 -11.52 10.32
CA ILE A 231 9.83 -11.23 9.46
C ILE A 231 10.88 -12.35 9.50
N GLU A 232 11.07 -12.98 10.66
CA GLU A 232 11.96 -14.14 10.87
C GLU A 232 11.33 -15.49 10.44
N GLY A 233 10.05 -15.48 9.98
CA GLY A 233 9.34 -16.68 9.51
C GLY A 233 8.88 -17.61 10.65
N GLU A 234 8.81 -17.13 11.87
CA GLU A 234 8.39 -17.88 13.04
C GLU A 234 6.87 -17.81 13.30
N ARG A 235 6.19 -16.93 12.59
CA ARG A 235 4.75 -16.63 12.75
C ARG A 235 4.08 -16.46 11.41
N GLU A 236 2.76 -16.66 11.40
CA GLU A 236 1.90 -16.37 10.26
C GLU A 236 1.94 -14.88 9.89
N SER A 237 1.92 -14.63 8.58
CA SER A 237 1.90 -13.31 7.97
C SER A 237 0.49 -12.91 7.52
N LEU A 238 0.33 -11.67 7.08
CA LEU A 238 -0.89 -11.21 6.43
C LEU A 238 -1.27 -12.05 5.19
N MET A 239 -0.27 -12.56 4.47
CA MET A 239 -0.50 -13.36 3.27
C MET A 239 -0.92 -14.81 3.56
N ASP A 240 -0.91 -15.24 4.83
CA ASP A 240 -1.50 -16.51 5.24
C ASP A 240 -3.03 -16.38 5.43
N ASP A 241 -3.55 -15.15 5.54
CA ASP A 241 -5.00 -14.88 5.50
C ASP A 241 -5.49 -14.96 4.04
N PRO A 242 -6.41 -15.90 3.72
CA PRO A 242 -6.90 -16.10 2.36
C PRO A 242 -7.64 -14.89 1.78
N LEU A 243 -8.23 -14.03 2.60
CA LEU A 243 -8.95 -12.83 2.16
C LEU A 243 -7.97 -11.77 1.65
N PHE A 244 -6.96 -11.44 2.45
CA PHE A 244 -5.92 -10.48 2.04
C PHE A 244 -5.09 -10.99 0.88
N ARG A 245 -4.78 -12.29 0.89
CA ARG A 245 -4.07 -12.93 -0.23
C ARG A 245 -4.85 -12.81 -1.54
N THR A 246 -6.15 -13.09 -1.52
CA THR A 246 -6.99 -12.95 -2.71
C THR A 246 -7.03 -11.51 -3.23
N ALA A 247 -7.14 -10.52 -2.33
CA ALA A 247 -7.12 -9.12 -2.71
C ALA A 247 -5.77 -8.72 -3.34
N ALA A 248 -4.64 -9.13 -2.75
CA ALA A 248 -3.31 -8.85 -3.26
C ALA A 248 -3.03 -9.53 -4.61
N GLU A 249 -3.46 -10.79 -4.77
CA GLU A 249 -3.39 -11.53 -6.04
C GLU A 249 -4.24 -10.86 -7.12
N ALA A 250 -5.46 -10.40 -6.79
CA ALA A 250 -6.33 -9.69 -7.73
C ALA A 250 -5.70 -8.36 -8.21
N ILE A 251 -5.10 -7.58 -7.30
CA ILE A 251 -4.41 -6.33 -7.66
C ILE A 251 -3.17 -6.62 -8.53
N SER A 252 -2.43 -7.70 -8.23
CA SER A 252 -1.16 -8.01 -8.88
C SER A 252 -1.30 -8.83 -10.16
N ALA A 253 -2.51 -9.26 -10.54
CA ALA A 253 -2.72 -10.27 -11.58
C ALA A 253 -2.08 -9.91 -12.93
N ASP A 254 -2.12 -8.63 -13.31
CA ASP A 254 -1.58 -8.12 -14.57
C ASP A 254 -1.06 -6.68 -14.46
N LEU A 255 -0.83 -6.21 -13.22
CA LEU A 255 -0.29 -4.88 -12.95
C LEU A 255 1.12 -4.93 -12.39
N THR A 256 1.96 -3.99 -12.85
CA THR A 256 3.12 -3.56 -12.08
C THR A 256 2.60 -2.58 -11.02
N VAL A 257 2.43 -3.09 -9.80
CA VAL A 257 1.77 -2.35 -8.70
C VAL A 257 2.67 -1.24 -8.19
N MET A 258 2.14 -0.03 -8.12
CA MET A 258 2.81 1.14 -7.52
C MET A 258 2.33 1.39 -6.09
N GLN A 259 1.01 1.30 -5.88
CA GLN A 259 0.39 1.55 -4.58
C GLN A 259 -0.77 0.59 -4.35
N ALA A 260 -1.02 0.27 -3.09
CA ALA A 260 -2.21 -0.47 -2.68
C ALA A 260 -2.66 -0.05 -1.28
N MET A 261 -3.97 -0.16 -1.04
CA MET A 261 -4.59 0.03 0.26
C MET A 261 -5.51 -1.15 0.54
N PHE A 262 -5.52 -1.62 1.77
CA PHE A 262 -6.41 -2.69 2.21
C PHE A 262 -7.15 -2.26 3.47
N THR A 263 -8.43 -2.59 3.55
CA THR A 263 -9.25 -2.29 4.72
C THR A 263 -10.46 -3.21 4.82
N PHE A 264 -11.16 -3.14 5.94
CA PHE A 264 -12.39 -3.86 6.19
C PHE A 264 -13.63 -3.03 5.79
N PRO A 265 -14.76 -3.67 5.47
CA PRO A 265 -16.00 -2.99 5.03
C PRO A 265 -16.50 -1.92 6.00
N ARG A 266 -16.30 -2.12 7.30
CA ARG A 266 -16.74 -1.19 8.36
C ARG A 266 -16.18 0.24 8.21
N VAL A 267 -15.03 0.39 7.52
CA VAL A 267 -14.39 1.70 7.31
C VAL A 267 -15.21 2.58 6.35
N ILE A 268 -15.95 1.96 5.43
CA ILE A 268 -16.86 2.68 4.51
C ILE A 268 -18.06 3.26 5.27
N GLY A 269 -18.60 2.52 6.24
CA GLY A 269 -19.80 2.91 6.95
C GLY A 269 -21.10 2.75 6.15
N ALA A 270 -22.18 3.25 6.70
CA ALA A 270 -23.49 3.30 6.03
C ALA A 270 -23.62 4.54 5.14
N VAL A 271 -24.46 4.47 4.11
CA VAL A 271 -24.77 5.63 3.25
C VAL A 271 -25.40 6.76 4.06
N SER A 272 -26.32 6.41 4.97
CA SER A 272 -26.98 7.36 5.85
C SER A 272 -26.00 8.19 6.68
N ASP A 273 -24.91 7.57 7.18
CA ASP A 273 -23.88 8.29 7.94
C ASP A 273 -23.14 9.33 7.07
N SER A 274 -22.82 8.94 5.83
CA SER A 274 -22.17 9.82 4.88
C SER A 274 -23.05 11.02 4.51
N ILE A 275 -24.34 10.77 4.23
CA ILE A 275 -25.31 11.83 3.92
C ILE A 275 -25.50 12.76 5.15
N ALA A 276 -25.64 12.19 6.34
CA ALA A 276 -25.81 12.96 7.55
C ALA A 276 -24.60 13.86 7.84
N MET A 277 -23.38 13.35 7.65
CA MET A 277 -22.15 14.14 7.81
C MET A 277 -22.05 15.29 6.80
N ALA A 278 -22.36 15.03 5.53
CA ALA A 278 -22.29 16.06 4.48
C ALA A 278 -23.38 17.14 4.64
N ASN A 279 -24.47 16.83 5.33
CA ASN A 279 -25.63 17.72 5.49
C ASN A 279 -25.91 18.08 6.97
N ILE A 280 -24.86 18.17 7.78
CA ILE A 280 -24.99 18.56 9.21
C ILE A 280 -25.75 19.90 9.33
N GLY A 281 -26.89 19.87 10.02
CA GLY A 281 -27.72 21.06 10.23
C GLY A 281 -28.66 21.43 9.08
N ALA A 282 -28.73 20.61 8.03
CA ALA A 282 -29.70 20.83 6.96
C ALA A 282 -31.14 20.56 7.47
N PRO A 283 -32.09 21.50 7.25
CA PRO A 283 -33.46 21.38 7.78
C PRO A 283 -34.27 20.26 7.10
N ASN A 284 -33.82 19.74 5.97
CA ASN A 284 -34.46 18.69 5.17
C ASN A 284 -33.71 17.35 5.20
N LEU A 285 -32.83 17.13 6.19
CA LEU A 285 -31.99 15.91 6.27
C LEU A 285 -32.84 14.61 6.23
N ASP A 286 -33.96 14.56 6.97
CA ASP A 286 -34.83 13.39 6.98
C ASP A 286 -35.43 13.09 5.59
N ALA A 287 -35.73 14.12 4.81
CA ALA A 287 -36.24 13.96 3.46
C ALA A 287 -35.16 13.44 2.51
N LEU A 288 -33.93 13.94 2.63
CA LEU A 288 -32.76 13.48 1.85
C LEU A 288 -32.44 12.00 2.17
N LEU A 289 -32.49 11.62 3.44
CA LEU A 289 -32.27 10.23 3.86
C LEU A 289 -33.38 9.33 3.30
N ALA A 290 -34.64 9.70 3.39
CA ALA A 290 -35.76 8.89 2.87
C ALA A 290 -35.70 8.74 1.33
N GLU A 291 -35.30 9.78 0.59
CA GLU A 291 -35.11 9.72 -0.85
C GLU A 291 -33.94 8.77 -1.23
N ALA A 292 -32.82 8.89 -0.53
CA ALA A 292 -31.65 8.06 -0.76
C ALA A 292 -31.96 6.58 -0.41
N GLU A 293 -32.65 6.31 0.70
CA GLU A 293 -33.07 4.96 1.10
C GLU A 293 -33.97 4.30 0.05
N ALA A 294 -34.91 5.06 -0.52
CA ALA A 294 -35.85 4.56 -1.51
C ALA A 294 -35.18 4.08 -2.80
N THR A 295 -33.98 4.58 -3.12
CA THR A 295 -33.22 4.24 -4.32
C THR A 295 -32.03 3.34 -4.04
N PHE A 296 -31.72 3.08 -2.76
CA PHE A 296 -30.56 2.29 -2.38
C PHE A 296 -30.74 0.80 -2.71
N THR A 297 -29.82 0.25 -3.48
CA THR A 297 -29.76 -1.19 -3.78
C THR A 297 -28.53 -1.76 -3.08
N PRO A 298 -28.67 -2.57 -2.02
CA PRO A 298 -27.52 -3.11 -1.29
C PRO A 298 -26.64 -3.96 -2.20
N ILE A 299 -25.31 -3.85 -2.04
CA ILE A 299 -24.38 -4.81 -2.62
C ILE A 299 -24.21 -6.00 -1.66
N PRO A 300 -23.91 -7.21 -2.16
CA PRO A 300 -23.51 -8.31 -1.30
C PRO A 300 -22.38 -7.87 -0.34
N ALA A 301 -22.44 -8.33 0.90
CA ALA A 301 -21.41 -8.01 1.87
C ALA A 301 -20.05 -8.62 1.44
N TYR A 302 -19.05 -7.80 1.29
CA TYR A 302 -17.68 -8.22 1.01
C TYR A 302 -16.90 -8.33 2.31
N GLU A 303 -15.83 -9.15 2.28
CA GLU A 303 -15.00 -9.41 3.47
C GLU A 303 -13.82 -8.41 3.56
N ILE A 304 -13.23 -8.05 2.41
CA ILE A 304 -12.12 -7.09 2.30
C ILE A 304 -12.41 -6.12 1.15
N LEU A 305 -12.07 -4.85 1.38
CA LEU A 305 -11.93 -3.82 0.36
C LEU A 305 -10.46 -3.54 0.14
N ALA A 306 -10.04 -3.51 -1.13
CA ALA A 306 -8.73 -2.99 -1.47
C ALA A 306 -8.80 -2.02 -2.65
N PHE A 307 -7.88 -1.04 -2.64
CA PHE A 307 -7.60 -0.19 -3.78
C PHE A 307 -6.20 -0.50 -4.28
N GLY A 308 -6.01 -0.58 -5.59
CA GLY A 308 -4.72 -0.76 -6.22
C GLY A 308 -4.46 0.31 -7.26
N SER A 309 -3.20 0.71 -7.43
CA SER A 309 -2.74 1.51 -8.56
C SER A 309 -1.46 0.91 -9.12
N GLY A 310 -1.36 0.89 -10.43
CA GLY A 310 -0.19 0.35 -11.13
C GLY A 310 -0.23 0.68 -12.61
N VAL A 311 0.70 0.08 -13.34
CA VAL A 311 0.78 0.26 -14.80
C VAL A 311 0.58 -1.06 -15.53
N ARG A 312 -0.10 -0.95 -16.67
CA ARG A 312 -0.30 -2.01 -17.65
C ARG A 312 0.03 -1.44 -19.04
N GLY A 313 1.23 -1.72 -19.55
CA GLY A 313 1.71 -1.11 -20.78
C GLY A 313 1.84 0.40 -20.65
N GLU A 314 1.13 1.15 -21.50
CA GLU A 314 1.11 2.63 -21.51
C GLU A 314 -0.08 3.24 -20.74
N GLN A 315 -0.69 2.47 -19.86
CA GLN A 315 -1.84 2.91 -19.07
C GLN A 315 -1.56 2.84 -17.58
N VAL A 316 -2.05 3.82 -16.86
CA VAL A 316 -2.23 3.76 -15.41
C VAL A 316 -3.59 3.13 -15.13
N ILE A 317 -3.60 2.15 -14.28
CA ILE A 317 -4.80 1.43 -13.84
C ILE A 317 -5.01 1.71 -12.36
N THR A 318 -6.21 2.13 -12.01
CA THR A 318 -6.66 2.17 -10.61
C THR A 318 -7.76 1.13 -10.45
N GLN A 319 -7.65 0.30 -9.42
CA GLN A 319 -8.58 -0.79 -9.14
C GLN A 319 -9.29 -0.60 -7.81
N ILE A 320 -10.57 -0.97 -7.78
CA ILE A 320 -11.33 -1.30 -6.58
C ILE A 320 -11.52 -2.81 -6.57
N VAL A 321 -11.12 -3.46 -5.49
CA VAL A 321 -11.19 -4.91 -5.31
C VAL A 321 -12.04 -5.23 -4.09
N LEU A 322 -13.12 -6.01 -4.27
CA LEU A 322 -14.02 -6.46 -3.23
C LEU A 322 -13.97 -7.98 -3.15
N VAL A 323 -13.54 -8.53 -2.02
CA VAL A 323 -13.34 -9.99 -1.86
C VAL A 323 -14.61 -10.67 -1.36
N TYR A 324 -14.96 -11.79 -2.00
CA TYR A 324 -16.13 -12.60 -1.73
C TYR A 324 -15.77 -14.09 -1.61
N ARG A 325 -16.65 -14.85 -0.96
CA ARG A 325 -16.51 -16.31 -0.88
C ARG A 325 -16.89 -17.04 -2.18
N ASN A 326 -17.61 -16.38 -3.08
CA ASN A 326 -18.05 -16.97 -4.35
C ASN A 326 -18.07 -15.95 -5.49
N SER A 327 -17.98 -16.44 -6.71
CA SER A 327 -17.93 -15.61 -7.91
C SER A 327 -19.26 -14.94 -8.29
N ALA A 328 -20.39 -15.51 -7.86
CA ALA A 328 -21.69 -14.94 -8.18
C ALA A 328 -21.93 -13.62 -7.41
N ASP A 329 -21.59 -13.58 -6.12
CA ASP A 329 -21.66 -12.37 -5.32
C ASP A 329 -20.66 -11.31 -5.82
N ALA A 330 -19.43 -11.74 -6.20
CA ALA A 330 -18.44 -10.86 -6.79
C ALA A 330 -18.95 -10.21 -8.10
N GLN A 331 -19.53 -11.00 -9.01
CA GLN A 331 -20.08 -10.47 -10.27
C GLN A 331 -21.24 -9.50 -10.03
N ASN A 332 -22.16 -9.87 -9.14
CA ASN A 332 -23.31 -9.02 -8.78
C ASN A 332 -22.85 -7.68 -8.18
N ALA A 333 -21.92 -7.74 -7.24
CA ALA A 333 -21.35 -6.54 -6.60
C ALA A 333 -20.63 -5.62 -7.60
N GLY A 334 -19.79 -6.18 -8.47
CA GLY A 334 -19.09 -5.42 -9.50
C GLY A 334 -20.07 -4.63 -10.38
N ASN A 335 -21.14 -5.27 -10.84
CA ASN A 335 -22.15 -4.63 -11.68
C ASN A 335 -22.87 -3.49 -10.93
N ILE A 336 -23.31 -3.72 -9.67
CA ILE A 336 -24.01 -2.70 -8.87
C ILE A 336 -23.05 -1.52 -8.57
N VAL A 337 -21.79 -1.78 -8.22
CA VAL A 337 -20.82 -0.72 -7.93
C VAL A 337 -20.54 0.13 -9.17
N ALA A 338 -20.36 -0.48 -10.33
CA ALA A 338 -20.16 0.25 -11.59
C ALA A 338 -21.37 1.14 -11.94
N GLU A 339 -22.61 0.62 -11.76
CA GLU A 339 -23.83 1.40 -11.96
C GLU A 339 -23.92 2.57 -10.97
N ARG A 340 -23.59 2.33 -9.71
CA ARG A 340 -23.58 3.39 -8.69
C ARG A 340 -22.53 4.47 -8.98
N ILE A 341 -21.31 4.12 -9.41
CA ILE A 341 -20.29 5.10 -9.81
C ILE A 341 -20.80 6.00 -10.93
N ALA A 342 -21.52 5.42 -11.89
CA ALA A 342 -22.07 6.19 -13.02
C ALA A 342 -23.16 7.18 -12.60
N THR A 343 -23.84 6.96 -11.47
CA THR A 343 -25.00 7.76 -11.03
C THR A 343 -24.76 8.51 -9.71
N ALA A 344 -23.78 8.11 -8.91
CA ALA A 344 -23.50 8.73 -7.62
C ALA A 344 -22.94 10.15 -7.77
N VAL A 345 -23.30 10.99 -6.79
CA VAL A 345 -22.75 12.33 -6.63
C VAL A 345 -21.73 12.32 -5.50
N SER A 346 -20.54 12.84 -5.75
CA SER A 346 -19.53 13.06 -4.72
C SER A 346 -20.06 14.09 -3.72
N LEU A 347 -20.08 13.72 -2.45
CA LEU A 347 -20.55 14.60 -1.37
C LEU A 347 -19.56 15.74 -1.13
N SER A 348 -18.27 15.47 -1.26
CA SER A 348 -17.19 16.47 -1.08
C SER A 348 -17.06 17.42 -2.27
N GLY A 349 -17.28 16.91 -3.49
CA GLY A 349 -17.16 17.67 -4.74
C GLY A 349 -18.48 18.29 -5.23
N ASN A 350 -19.63 17.86 -4.70
CA ASN A 350 -20.97 18.19 -5.14
C ASN A 350 -21.15 18.07 -6.68
N ARG A 351 -20.53 17.03 -7.25
CA ARG A 351 -20.50 16.70 -8.68
C ARG A 351 -20.63 15.19 -8.88
N PRO A 352 -21.21 14.73 -10.01
CA PRO A 352 -21.24 13.31 -10.36
C PRO A 352 -19.82 12.70 -10.37
N TRP A 353 -19.67 11.48 -9.83
CA TRP A 353 -18.41 10.74 -9.88
C TRP A 353 -17.94 10.51 -11.31
N ALA A 354 -18.88 10.27 -12.25
CA ALA A 354 -18.57 10.14 -13.66
C ALA A 354 -17.84 11.38 -14.24
N GLU A 355 -18.28 12.60 -13.86
CA GLU A 355 -17.62 13.83 -14.27
C GLU A 355 -16.24 14.01 -13.63
N LEU A 356 -16.08 13.61 -12.36
CA LEU A 356 -14.79 13.65 -11.67
C LEU A 356 -13.76 12.71 -12.32
N LEU A 357 -14.21 11.58 -12.84
CA LEU A 357 -13.37 10.64 -13.60
C LEU A 357 -13.03 11.20 -14.99
N GLU A 358 -14.02 11.75 -15.70
CA GLU A 358 -13.82 12.34 -17.03
C GLU A 358 -12.82 13.51 -17.00
N ASP A 359 -12.94 14.42 -16.03
CA ASP A 359 -11.99 15.53 -15.82
C ASP A 359 -10.54 15.07 -15.67
N ARG A 360 -10.34 13.82 -15.22
CA ARG A 360 -9.04 13.17 -15.04
C ARG A 360 -8.67 12.24 -16.18
N SER A 361 -9.40 12.27 -17.27
CA SER A 361 -9.23 11.36 -18.42
C SER A 361 -9.29 9.88 -18.02
N MET A 362 -10.05 9.56 -16.97
CA MET A 362 -10.24 8.21 -16.48
C MET A 362 -11.47 7.57 -17.08
N ILE A 363 -11.32 6.34 -17.51
CA ILE A 363 -12.39 5.55 -18.11
C ILE A 363 -12.71 4.38 -17.20
N LEU A 364 -13.96 4.30 -16.72
CA LEU A 364 -14.46 3.12 -16.01
C LEU A 364 -14.61 1.97 -17.00
N THR A 365 -13.96 0.84 -16.75
CA THR A 365 -14.10 -0.37 -17.56
C THR A 365 -15.24 -1.28 -17.06
N ALA A 366 -15.63 -2.26 -17.86
CA ALA A 366 -16.58 -3.26 -17.40
C ALA A 366 -15.99 -4.06 -16.21
N PRO A 367 -16.76 -4.27 -15.13
CA PRO A 367 -16.29 -5.05 -13.99
C PRO A 367 -15.90 -6.47 -14.37
N ALA A 368 -14.83 -6.96 -13.78
CA ALA A 368 -14.35 -8.32 -13.93
C ALA A 368 -14.46 -9.12 -12.62
N VAL A 369 -14.46 -10.43 -12.73
CA VAL A 369 -14.32 -11.32 -11.57
C VAL A 369 -12.95 -12.01 -11.66
N PHE A 370 -12.15 -11.81 -10.62
CA PHE A 370 -10.94 -12.57 -10.37
C PHE A 370 -11.26 -13.75 -9.46
N THR A 371 -10.67 -14.90 -9.70
CA THR A 371 -10.73 -16.05 -8.78
C THR A 371 -9.32 -16.52 -8.49
N SER A 372 -8.95 -16.50 -7.23
CA SER A 372 -7.63 -16.95 -6.78
C SER A 372 -7.54 -18.48 -6.89
N GLU A 373 -6.52 -18.96 -7.57
CA GLU A 373 -6.19 -20.39 -7.64
C GLU A 373 -5.64 -20.91 -6.30
N THR A 374 -5.04 -20.02 -5.52
CA THR A 374 -4.43 -20.36 -4.22
C THR A 374 -5.47 -20.55 -3.14
N THR A 375 -6.46 -19.65 -3.07
CA THR A 375 -7.44 -19.60 -1.96
C THR A 375 -8.82 -20.14 -2.34
N GLY A 376 -9.15 -20.16 -3.65
CA GLY A 376 -10.47 -20.49 -4.18
C GLY A 376 -11.53 -19.39 -3.96
N LEU A 377 -11.15 -18.26 -3.35
CA LEU A 377 -12.03 -17.10 -3.18
C LEU A 377 -12.09 -16.28 -4.47
N SER A 378 -13.12 -15.43 -4.56
CA SER A 378 -13.33 -14.56 -5.72
C SER A 378 -13.32 -13.09 -5.31
N ALA A 379 -12.96 -12.22 -6.24
CA ALA A 379 -13.01 -10.78 -6.06
C ALA A 379 -13.73 -10.10 -7.24
N ALA A 380 -14.57 -9.11 -6.95
CA ALA A 380 -15.01 -8.15 -7.94
C ALA A 380 -13.88 -7.15 -8.17
N VAL A 381 -13.50 -6.93 -9.41
CA VAL A 381 -12.46 -5.97 -9.82
C VAL A 381 -13.12 -4.91 -10.70
N ILE A 382 -13.10 -3.68 -10.25
CA ILE A 382 -13.60 -2.48 -10.95
C ILE A 382 -12.40 -1.62 -11.27
N GLU A 383 -12.16 -1.35 -12.56
CA GLU A 383 -10.99 -0.63 -13.01
C GLU A 383 -11.33 0.74 -13.62
N PHE A 384 -10.47 1.70 -13.32
CA PHE A 384 -10.37 2.97 -14.01
C PHE A 384 -9.04 3.00 -14.75
N THR A 385 -9.08 3.29 -16.05
CA THR A 385 -7.90 3.38 -16.90
C THR A 385 -7.65 4.80 -17.33
N ALA A 386 -6.39 5.24 -17.26
CA ALA A 386 -5.96 6.54 -17.80
C ALA A 386 -4.66 6.36 -18.59
N PRO A 387 -4.37 7.23 -19.58
CA PRO A 387 -3.07 7.23 -20.24
C PRO A 387 -1.94 7.49 -19.26
N LEU A 388 -0.82 6.80 -19.43
CA LEU A 388 0.39 7.12 -18.66
C LEU A 388 0.87 8.51 -19.12
N PRO A 389 1.07 9.47 -18.20
CA PRO A 389 1.58 10.78 -18.55
C PRO A 389 2.98 10.67 -19.15
N THR A 390 3.16 11.18 -20.34
CA THR A 390 4.46 11.18 -21.06
C THR A 390 5.38 12.30 -20.60
N THR A 391 4.83 13.32 -19.95
CA THR A 391 5.59 14.45 -19.37
C THR A 391 4.85 14.97 -18.16
N ILE A 392 5.54 15.08 -17.04
CA ILE A 392 5.05 15.85 -15.90
C ILE A 392 5.45 17.29 -16.17
N ARG A 393 4.48 18.13 -16.51
CA ARG A 393 4.65 19.58 -16.50
C ARG A 393 4.18 20.07 -15.13
N LEU A 394 5.11 20.43 -14.28
CA LEU A 394 4.81 21.32 -13.18
C LEU A 394 4.64 22.71 -13.80
N ALA A 395 3.39 23.15 -13.94
CA ALA A 395 3.12 24.47 -14.49
C ALA A 395 3.40 25.51 -13.40
N GLU A 396 4.37 26.39 -13.66
CA GLU A 396 4.75 27.47 -12.75
C GLU A 396 3.62 28.46 -12.42
N GLU A 397 2.50 28.49 -13.15
CA GLU A 397 1.50 29.55 -13.02
C GLU A 397 0.02 29.10 -13.04
N SER A 398 -0.33 27.85 -13.19
CA SER A 398 -1.73 27.45 -13.18
C SER A 398 -2.10 26.63 -11.94
N GLN A 399 -3.27 26.98 -11.36
CA GLN A 399 -3.91 26.14 -10.33
C GLN A 399 -4.33 24.76 -10.85
N ASP A 400 -4.24 24.56 -12.16
CA ASP A 400 -4.40 23.28 -12.83
C ASP A 400 -3.06 22.54 -12.84
N ARG A 401 -2.74 21.89 -11.71
CA ARG A 401 -1.63 20.95 -11.66
C ARG A 401 -1.94 19.79 -12.61
N PRO A 402 -0.99 19.39 -13.50
CA PRO A 402 -1.21 18.19 -14.29
C PRO A 402 -1.47 17.02 -13.36
N ALA A 403 -2.49 16.25 -13.70
CA ALA A 403 -2.89 15.09 -12.94
C ALA A 403 -1.71 14.11 -12.81
N PRO A 404 -1.33 13.72 -11.61
CA PRO A 404 -0.33 12.68 -11.45
C PRO A 404 -0.87 11.35 -11.98
N SER A 405 0.03 10.46 -12.35
CA SER A 405 -0.32 9.15 -12.90
C SER A 405 -1.21 8.28 -12.00
N ASP A 406 -1.25 8.56 -10.71
CA ASP A 406 -2.01 7.85 -9.68
C ASP A 406 -3.18 8.65 -9.08
N GLU A 407 -3.69 9.66 -9.79
CA GLU A 407 -4.84 10.48 -9.35
C GLU A 407 -6.08 9.66 -9.01
N GLY A 408 -6.32 8.56 -9.72
CA GLY A 408 -7.42 7.67 -9.41
C GLY A 408 -7.31 7.05 -8.02
N TYR A 409 -6.12 6.58 -7.67
CA TYR A 409 -5.86 6.04 -6.35
C TYR A 409 -6.04 7.11 -5.26
N LEU A 410 -5.47 8.30 -5.47
CA LEU A 410 -5.63 9.43 -4.55
C LEU A 410 -7.08 9.87 -4.41
N LEU A 411 -7.85 9.86 -5.51
CA LEU A 411 -9.28 10.16 -5.49
C LEU A 411 -10.04 9.18 -4.60
N LEU A 412 -9.74 7.87 -4.69
CA LEU A 412 -10.37 6.84 -3.86
C LEU A 412 -9.94 6.96 -2.38
N VAL A 413 -8.65 7.12 -2.09
CA VAL A 413 -8.14 7.29 -0.72
C VAL A 413 -8.71 8.56 -0.08
N ARG A 414 -8.76 9.66 -0.84
CA ARG A 414 -9.38 10.90 -0.37
C ARG A 414 -10.88 10.72 -0.13
N GLY A 415 -11.57 10.03 -1.04
CA GLY A 415 -12.99 9.70 -0.89
C GLY A 415 -13.25 8.87 0.37
N LEU A 416 -12.38 7.91 0.68
CA LEU A 416 -12.43 7.15 1.92
C LEU A 416 -12.33 8.06 3.15
N ASN A 417 -11.30 8.90 3.21
CA ASN A 417 -11.07 9.83 4.31
C ASN A 417 -12.21 10.85 4.49
N MET A 418 -12.86 11.23 3.39
CA MET A 418 -14.00 12.17 3.39
C MET A 418 -15.36 11.46 3.54
N ARG A 419 -15.37 10.14 3.70
CA ARG A 419 -16.57 9.30 3.69
C ARG A 419 -17.45 9.50 2.44
N ASP A 420 -16.82 9.70 1.30
CA ASP A 420 -17.45 10.02 0.01
C ASP A 420 -17.59 8.79 -0.92
N LEU A 421 -17.28 7.60 -0.42
CA LEU A 421 -17.36 6.35 -1.18
C LEU A 421 -18.68 5.59 -0.93
N GLY A 422 -19.79 6.31 -0.81
CA GLY A 422 -21.11 5.70 -0.55
C GLY A 422 -21.53 4.64 -1.58
N PHE A 423 -20.95 4.69 -2.80
CA PHE A 423 -21.17 3.65 -3.82
C PHE A 423 -20.57 2.28 -3.42
N LEU A 424 -19.72 2.19 -2.40
CA LEU A 424 -19.18 0.94 -1.83
C LEU A 424 -19.93 0.48 -0.59
N ALA A 425 -20.89 1.24 -0.08
CA ALA A 425 -21.59 0.89 1.14
C ALA A 425 -22.49 -0.37 0.95
N ILE A 426 -22.43 -1.27 1.92
CA ILE A 426 -23.23 -2.50 1.97
C ILE A 426 -24.58 -2.29 2.64
N SER A 427 -24.75 -1.18 3.37
CA SER A 427 -25.99 -0.81 4.08
C SER A 427 -26.29 0.67 3.86
N PHE A 428 -27.58 0.98 4.00
CA PHE A 428 -28.06 2.36 4.01
C PHE A 428 -27.85 3.05 5.35
#